data_88b7bfac28995be41461a5d2458853f9
#
_entry.id   88b7bfac28995be41461a5d2458853f9
#
_cell.length_a   1.000
_cell.length_b   1.000
_cell.length_c   1.000
_cell.angle_alpha   90.00
_cell.angle_beta   90.00
_cell.angle_gamma   90.00
#
_symmetry.space_group_name_H-M   'P 1'
#
loop_
_entity.id
_entity.type
_entity.pdbx_description
1 polymer ?
#
loop_
_entity_poly.entity_id
_entity_poly.type
_entity_poly.pdbx_seq_one_letter_code
_entity_poly.pdbx_strand_id
1 'polypeptide(L)'
;PKIYGEDNCIVTDDYIFAKGTVPVVLCAHMDTVFKAVPETILYDEKQELIWSPQGIGGDDRNGIYTILKIISKRSKDKLPYVLFTTQEESGCIGARKATKPLKAHADGINFAIQIDRQGSTDAVFYRCKNQEFIDYICSFGYKETPGSRTDICEFCPDWNIAGVNFSCGYMHNHTEKEIVNVKDMFQTIEMIEKILDDEGTKKEKKAQEKASLSFWTILKKIMK
;
A
#
# COMPACT_ATOMS: atom_id res chain seq x y z
N PRO A 1 14.28 -6.78 4.70
CA PRO A 1 15.69 -6.52 4.31
C PRO A 1 16.14 -7.34 3.11
N LYS A 2 15.83 -8.66 3.02
CA LYS A 2 16.34 -9.53 1.93
C LYS A 2 16.00 -9.05 0.51
N ILE A 3 14.81 -8.45 0.31
CA ILE A 3 14.35 -7.96 -1.01
C ILE A 3 14.93 -6.58 -1.32
N TYR A 4 14.84 -5.65 -0.36
CA TYR A 4 15.23 -4.25 -0.54
C TYR A 4 16.72 -3.99 -0.28
N GLY A 5 17.41 -4.82 0.49
CA GLY A 5 18.72 -4.57 1.09
C GLY A 5 18.59 -3.87 2.44
N GLU A 6 19.56 -4.08 3.32
CA GLU A 6 19.52 -3.55 4.70
C GLU A 6 19.55 -2.02 4.73
N ASP A 7 20.38 -1.39 3.90
CA ASP A 7 20.52 0.08 3.80
C ASP A 7 19.25 0.81 3.35
N ASN A 8 18.31 0.09 2.75
CA ASN A 8 17.03 0.63 2.29
C ASN A 8 15.89 0.34 3.27
N CYS A 9 16.15 -0.24 4.43
CA CYS A 9 15.14 -0.62 5.40
C CYS A 9 15.36 0.08 6.73
N ILE A 10 14.29 0.62 7.30
CA ILE A 10 14.24 1.14 8.67
C ILE A 10 13.29 0.23 9.44
N VAL A 11 13.78 -0.37 10.52
CA VAL A 11 13.01 -1.28 11.37
C VAL A 11 13.02 -0.72 12.78
N THR A 12 11.83 -0.51 13.33
CA THR A 12 11.59 -0.04 14.70
C THR A 12 10.56 -0.93 15.38
N ASP A 13 10.26 -0.68 16.64
CA ASP A 13 9.17 -1.38 17.34
C ASP A 13 7.77 -0.94 16.84
N ASP A 14 7.68 0.21 16.19
CA ASP A 14 6.42 0.82 15.78
C ASP A 14 6.11 0.66 14.29
N TYR A 15 7.15 0.53 13.46
CA TYR A 15 6.99 0.39 12.01
C TYR A 15 8.21 -0.23 11.31
N ILE A 16 7.96 -0.76 10.12
CA ILE A 16 8.99 -1.17 9.16
C ILE A 16 8.79 -0.36 7.90
N PHE A 17 9.82 0.36 7.47
CA PHE A 17 9.81 1.10 6.20
C PHE A 17 10.86 0.54 5.26
N ALA A 18 10.51 0.38 3.98
CA ALA A 18 11.45 0.00 2.93
C ALA A 18 11.37 0.97 1.76
N LYS A 19 12.53 1.51 1.38
CA LYS A 19 12.66 2.48 0.29
C LYS A 19 12.66 1.79 -1.05
N GLY A 20 11.65 2.11 -1.88
CA GLY A 20 11.48 1.58 -3.22
C GLY A 20 12.02 2.50 -4.32
N THR A 21 11.70 2.12 -5.55
CA THR A 21 12.03 2.85 -6.79
C THR A 21 10.79 3.35 -7.51
N VAL A 22 9.66 2.65 -7.42
CA VAL A 22 8.36 3.10 -7.91
C VAL A 22 7.77 4.12 -6.92
N PRO A 23 7.27 5.30 -7.36
CA PRO A 23 6.90 6.40 -6.47
C PRO A 23 5.55 6.21 -5.78
N VAL A 24 5.29 5.02 -5.27
CA VAL A 24 4.07 4.63 -4.55
C VAL A 24 4.48 3.93 -3.26
N VAL A 25 3.87 4.30 -2.13
CA VAL A 25 4.04 3.54 -0.88
C VAL A 25 2.83 2.63 -0.65
N LEU A 26 3.09 1.34 -0.48
CA LEU A 26 2.11 0.35 -0.05
C LEU A 26 2.15 0.27 1.48
N CYS A 27 0.99 0.35 2.12
CA CYS A 27 0.86 0.35 3.57
C CYS A 27 -0.13 -0.73 4.05
N ALA A 28 0.21 -1.38 5.16
CA ALA A 28 -0.62 -2.33 5.89
C ALA A 28 -0.21 -2.35 7.37
N HIS A 29 -1.11 -2.74 8.29
CA HIS A 29 -0.74 -2.86 9.69
C HIS A 29 -0.48 -4.30 10.13
N MET A 30 0.39 -4.47 11.12
CA MET A 30 0.87 -5.79 11.58
C MET A 30 0.10 -6.33 12.79
N ASP A 31 -0.63 -5.48 13.48
CA ASP A 31 -1.47 -5.88 14.62
C ASP A 31 -2.86 -6.36 14.15
N THR A 32 -3.62 -6.88 15.07
CA THR A 32 -4.99 -7.33 14.90
C THR A 32 -5.69 -7.28 16.26
N VAL A 33 -7.02 -7.17 16.28
CA VAL A 33 -7.82 -7.21 17.52
C VAL A 33 -7.75 -8.54 18.26
N PHE A 34 -7.35 -9.61 17.59
CA PHE A 34 -7.28 -10.95 18.18
C PHE A 34 -6.00 -11.14 19.00
N LYS A 35 -6.15 -11.62 20.25
CA LYS A 35 -5.04 -11.81 21.20
C LYS A 35 -4.17 -13.03 20.92
N ALA A 36 -4.67 -13.98 20.15
CA ALA A 36 -3.98 -15.23 19.84
C ALA A 36 -4.06 -15.55 18.35
N VAL A 37 -3.08 -16.26 17.85
CA VAL A 37 -3.10 -16.85 16.51
C VAL A 37 -4.14 -17.97 16.50
N PRO A 38 -5.01 -18.07 15.49
CA PRO A 38 -5.98 -19.12 15.39
C PRO A 38 -5.29 -20.51 15.29
N GLU A 39 -5.73 -21.45 16.08
CA GLU A 39 -5.23 -22.85 16.06
C GLU A 39 -5.79 -23.64 14.88
N THR A 40 -7.01 -23.29 14.44
CA THR A 40 -7.69 -23.95 13.34
C THR A 40 -8.00 -22.97 12.24
N ILE A 41 -7.49 -23.25 11.05
CA ILE A 41 -7.81 -22.49 9.83
C ILE A 41 -8.56 -23.44 8.90
N LEU A 42 -9.71 -23.00 8.41
CA LEU A 42 -10.58 -23.74 7.51
C LEU A 42 -10.59 -23.08 6.14
N TYR A 43 -10.70 -23.89 5.09
CA TYR A 43 -10.77 -23.41 3.71
C TYR A 43 -11.91 -24.11 2.96
N ASP A 44 -12.82 -23.32 2.40
CA ASP A 44 -13.84 -23.80 1.46
C ASP A 44 -13.33 -23.59 0.03
N GLU A 45 -12.92 -24.68 -0.61
CA GLU A 45 -12.36 -24.65 -1.97
C GLU A 45 -13.40 -24.19 -3.02
N LYS A 46 -14.68 -24.46 -2.81
CA LYS A 46 -15.74 -24.08 -3.77
C LYS A 46 -16.07 -22.60 -3.74
N GLN A 47 -16.05 -22.02 -2.55
CA GLN A 47 -16.33 -20.60 -2.33
C GLN A 47 -15.07 -19.74 -2.27
N GLU A 48 -13.89 -20.38 -2.24
CA GLU A 48 -12.59 -19.73 -2.07
C GLU A 48 -12.52 -18.87 -0.80
N LEU A 49 -13.10 -19.39 0.32
CA LEU A 49 -13.17 -18.69 1.59
C LEU A 49 -12.26 -19.33 2.62
N ILE A 50 -11.50 -18.49 3.34
CA ILE A 50 -10.71 -18.87 4.50
C ILE A 50 -11.36 -18.26 5.74
N TRP A 51 -11.46 -19.04 6.84
CA TRP A 51 -11.93 -18.54 8.13
C TRP A 51 -11.39 -19.35 9.30
N SER A 52 -11.63 -18.87 10.50
CA SER A 52 -11.36 -19.58 11.74
C SER A 52 -12.49 -19.34 12.73
N PRO A 53 -12.92 -20.37 13.51
CA PRO A 53 -13.86 -20.17 14.61
C PRO A 53 -13.32 -19.23 15.71
N GLN A 54 -12.02 -18.94 15.70
CA GLN A 54 -11.33 -18.09 16.68
C GLN A 54 -11.08 -16.67 16.15
N GLY A 55 -11.60 -16.34 14.95
CA GLY A 55 -11.25 -15.16 14.18
C GLY A 55 -9.99 -15.38 13.35
N ILE A 56 -10.03 -15.03 12.06
CA ILE A 56 -8.90 -15.24 11.14
C ILE A 56 -7.89 -14.09 11.18
N GLY A 57 -8.31 -12.88 11.55
CA GLY A 57 -7.47 -11.68 11.53
C GLY A 57 -7.03 -11.33 10.11
N GLY A 58 -7.95 -11.37 9.15
CA GLY A 58 -7.75 -10.92 7.79
C GLY A 58 -7.45 -9.42 7.74
N ASP A 59 -8.02 -8.68 8.66
CA ASP A 59 -7.69 -7.33 9.07
C ASP A 59 -6.46 -7.33 10.01
N ASP A 60 -5.20 -6.94 9.61
CA ASP A 60 -4.84 -6.63 8.21
C ASP A 60 -3.78 -7.62 7.66
N ARG A 61 -3.85 -8.89 8.02
CA ARG A 61 -2.94 -9.92 7.45
C ARG A 61 -3.09 -10.04 5.93
N ASN A 62 -4.27 -9.69 5.39
CA ASN A 62 -4.50 -9.66 3.96
C ASN A 62 -3.71 -8.56 3.26
N GLY A 63 -3.65 -7.37 3.82
CA GLY A 63 -2.82 -6.28 3.31
C GLY A 63 -1.34 -6.65 3.36
N ILE A 64 -0.86 -7.21 4.48
CA ILE A 64 0.52 -7.70 4.59
C ILE A 64 0.81 -8.76 3.52
N TYR A 65 -0.05 -9.78 3.39
CA TYR A 65 0.13 -10.83 2.38
C TYR A 65 0.16 -10.25 0.96
N THR A 66 -0.77 -9.34 0.64
CA THR A 66 -0.85 -8.64 -0.65
C THR A 66 0.46 -7.92 -0.97
N ILE A 67 0.99 -7.13 -0.05
CA ILE A 67 2.26 -6.42 -0.22
C ILE A 67 3.41 -7.41 -0.43
N LEU A 68 3.54 -8.41 0.44
CA LEU A 68 4.60 -9.41 0.34
C LEU A 68 4.55 -10.18 -0.98
N LYS A 69 3.34 -10.53 -1.46
CA LYS A 69 3.14 -11.21 -2.74
C LYS A 69 3.57 -10.35 -3.92
N ILE A 70 3.20 -9.07 -3.93
CA ILE A 70 3.59 -8.10 -4.96
C ILE A 70 5.11 -7.96 -5.00
N ILE A 71 5.75 -7.63 -3.88
CA ILE A 71 7.20 -7.37 -3.86
C ILE A 71 8.04 -8.62 -4.14
N SER A 72 7.52 -9.82 -3.83
CA SER A 72 8.24 -11.07 -4.09
C SER A 72 8.43 -11.40 -5.57
N LYS A 73 7.58 -10.83 -6.44
CA LYS A 73 7.59 -11.07 -7.88
C LYS A 73 8.33 -9.98 -8.68
N ARG A 74 8.64 -8.84 -8.04
CA ARG A 74 9.18 -7.67 -8.73
C ARG A 74 10.70 -7.62 -8.68
N SER A 75 11.31 -7.14 -9.74
CA SER A 75 12.75 -6.84 -9.78
C SER A 75 13.06 -5.62 -8.90
N LYS A 76 14.31 -5.50 -8.44
CA LYS A 76 14.73 -4.45 -7.51
C LYS A 76 14.49 -3.02 -8.01
N ASP A 77 14.58 -2.81 -9.31
CA ASP A 77 14.35 -1.53 -9.99
C ASP A 77 12.86 -1.18 -10.14
N LYS A 78 11.95 -2.09 -9.79
CA LYS A 78 10.50 -1.93 -9.86
C LYS A 78 9.78 -2.13 -8.52
N LEU A 79 10.48 -2.02 -7.41
CA LEU A 79 9.91 -2.15 -6.08
C LEU A 79 9.17 -0.86 -5.66
N PRO A 80 7.94 -0.93 -5.14
CA PRO A 80 7.28 0.20 -4.48
C PRO A 80 7.96 0.50 -3.14
N TYR A 81 7.70 1.65 -2.53
CA TYR A 81 7.97 1.83 -1.11
C TYR A 81 7.00 0.98 -0.30
N VAL A 82 7.42 0.54 0.89
CA VAL A 82 6.57 -0.24 1.80
C VAL A 82 6.61 0.36 3.19
N LEU A 83 5.46 0.46 3.82
CA LEU A 83 5.32 0.85 5.22
C LEU A 83 4.41 -0.18 5.92
N PHE A 84 4.98 -0.96 6.85
CA PHE A 84 4.21 -1.76 7.79
C PHE A 84 4.18 -1.05 9.14
N THR A 85 3.01 -0.93 9.73
CA THR A 85 2.78 -0.23 11.00
C THR A 85 2.32 -1.19 12.09
N THR A 86 2.37 -0.75 13.33
CA THR A 86 1.78 -1.45 14.47
C THR A 86 0.75 -0.55 15.15
N GLN A 87 -0.10 -1.15 15.98
CA GLN A 87 -1.08 -0.43 16.80
C GLN A 87 -2.03 0.46 15.97
N GLU A 88 -2.42 -0.03 14.78
CA GLU A 88 -3.49 0.61 13.99
C GLU A 88 -4.81 0.52 14.75
N GLU A 89 -5.15 -0.67 15.24
CA GLU A 89 -6.34 -1.00 16.02
C GLU A 89 -6.45 -0.21 17.35
N SER A 90 -5.35 0.35 17.80
CA SER A 90 -5.27 1.23 18.97
C SER A 90 -5.25 2.72 18.60
N GLY A 91 -5.58 3.05 17.35
CA GLY A 91 -5.70 4.42 16.83
C GLY A 91 -4.50 4.89 16.01
N CYS A 92 -3.97 4.05 15.12
CA CYS A 92 -2.91 4.36 14.15
C CYS A 92 -1.61 4.86 14.80
N ILE A 93 -1.23 4.29 15.97
CA ILE A 93 -0.09 4.79 16.76
C ILE A 93 1.22 4.64 16.00
N GLY A 94 1.44 3.48 15.37
CA GLY A 94 2.65 3.22 14.58
C GLY A 94 2.80 4.19 13.41
N ALA A 95 1.73 4.41 12.65
CA ALA A 95 1.72 5.37 11.55
C ALA A 95 2.03 6.80 12.02
N ARG A 96 1.44 7.21 13.13
CA ARG A 96 1.70 8.53 13.74
C ARG A 96 3.16 8.71 14.15
N LYS A 97 3.76 7.65 14.70
CA LYS A 97 5.19 7.65 15.05
C LYS A 97 6.10 7.64 13.82
N ALA A 98 5.68 7.00 12.73
CA ALA A 98 6.40 6.97 11.47
C ALA A 98 6.39 8.32 10.71
N THR A 99 5.34 9.12 10.88
CA THR A 99 5.04 10.31 10.07
C THR A 99 6.22 11.29 9.99
N LYS A 100 6.75 11.76 11.12
CA LYS A 100 7.84 12.76 11.16
C LYS A 100 9.20 12.17 10.75
N PRO A 101 9.65 11.02 11.31
CA PRO A 101 10.93 10.43 10.94
C PRO A 101 11.05 10.10 9.46
N LEU A 102 9.97 9.62 8.84
CA LEU A 102 9.97 9.20 7.45
C LEU A 102 9.70 10.33 6.45
N LYS A 103 9.34 11.52 6.89
CA LYS A 103 9.02 12.66 5.99
C LYS A 103 10.15 12.96 4.99
N ALA A 104 11.40 12.88 5.40
CA ALA A 104 12.55 13.08 4.52
C ALA A 104 12.70 11.97 3.45
N HIS A 105 12.12 10.81 3.67
CA HIS A 105 12.11 9.70 2.73
C HIS A 105 10.90 9.73 1.77
N ALA A 106 9.91 10.59 2.04
CA ALA A 106 8.70 10.73 1.22
C ALA A 106 8.92 11.58 -0.04
N ASP A 107 10.06 12.25 -0.15
CA ASP A 107 10.40 13.03 -1.36
C ASP A 107 10.43 12.13 -2.59
N GLY A 108 9.62 12.48 -3.59
CA GLY A 108 9.45 11.70 -4.80
C GLY A 108 8.42 10.57 -4.73
N ILE A 109 7.69 10.39 -3.62
CA ILE A 109 6.48 9.56 -3.55
C ILE A 109 5.29 10.36 -4.10
N ASN A 110 4.53 9.77 -5.02
CA ASN A 110 3.35 10.41 -5.60
C ASN A 110 2.12 10.22 -4.71
N PHE A 111 1.91 9.01 -4.21
CA PHE A 111 0.77 8.67 -3.36
C PHE A 111 0.99 7.40 -2.52
N ALA A 112 0.07 7.17 -1.58
CA ALA A 112 0.02 5.97 -0.75
C ALA A 112 -1.18 5.09 -1.10
N ILE A 113 -1.00 3.78 -1.05
CA ILE A 113 -2.06 2.77 -1.07
C ILE A 113 -2.02 2.01 0.26
N GLN A 114 -3.00 2.26 1.12
CA GLN A 114 -3.31 1.39 2.25
C GLN A 114 -4.12 0.19 1.74
N ILE A 115 -3.89 -1.00 2.30
CA ILE A 115 -4.56 -2.22 1.86
C ILE A 115 -5.26 -2.83 3.08
N ASP A 116 -6.22 -2.09 3.61
CA ASP A 116 -6.82 -2.31 4.92
C ASP A 116 -8.30 -1.90 4.89
N ARG A 117 -9.07 -2.55 4.01
CA ARG A 117 -10.51 -2.37 3.97
C ARG A 117 -11.22 -3.67 3.66
N GLN A 118 -12.34 -3.92 4.32
CA GLN A 118 -13.20 -5.05 3.99
C GLN A 118 -13.82 -4.89 2.59
N GLY A 119 -14.23 -6.01 1.99
CA GLY A 119 -14.85 -6.02 0.66
C GLY A 119 -13.84 -6.27 -0.46
N SER A 120 -14.21 -5.94 -1.70
CA SER A 120 -13.44 -6.34 -2.89
C SER A 120 -12.99 -5.19 -3.79
N THR A 121 -13.81 -4.15 -3.96
CA THR A 121 -13.56 -3.09 -4.96
C THR A 121 -13.75 -1.67 -4.43
N ASP A 122 -13.80 -1.51 -3.12
CA ASP A 122 -13.93 -0.20 -2.50
C ASP A 122 -12.60 0.54 -2.45
N ALA A 123 -12.65 1.85 -2.68
CA ALA A 123 -11.56 2.79 -2.50
C ALA A 123 -12.00 3.94 -1.59
N VAL A 124 -11.27 4.15 -0.50
CA VAL A 124 -11.55 5.24 0.45
C VAL A 124 -10.41 6.23 0.43
N PHE A 125 -10.70 7.49 0.14
CA PHE A 125 -9.67 8.53 -0.07
C PHE A 125 -9.47 9.47 1.14
N TYR A 126 -10.37 9.47 2.08
CA TYR A 126 -10.36 10.34 3.26
C TYR A 126 -10.15 11.83 2.90
N ARG A 127 -9.20 12.51 3.59
CA ARG A 127 -8.80 13.90 3.31
C ARG A 127 -7.52 14.01 2.47
N CYS A 128 -7.07 12.90 1.88
CA CYS A 128 -5.83 12.78 1.13
C CYS A 128 -6.12 12.69 -0.39
N LYS A 129 -7.01 13.53 -0.91
CA LYS A 129 -7.53 13.38 -2.28
C LYS A 129 -7.68 14.71 -3.02
N ASN A 130 -7.64 14.58 -4.33
CA ASN A 130 -8.19 15.53 -5.30
C ASN A 130 -8.95 14.74 -6.39
N GLN A 131 -9.72 15.41 -7.22
CA GLN A 131 -10.58 14.74 -8.21
C GLN A 131 -9.76 13.94 -9.24
N GLU A 132 -8.64 14.47 -9.69
CA GLU A 132 -7.76 13.79 -10.65
C GLU A 132 -7.24 12.45 -10.11
N PHE A 133 -6.86 12.40 -8.83
CA PHE A 133 -6.42 11.17 -8.18
C PHE A 133 -7.57 10.16 -8.01
N ILE A 134 -8.77 10.63 -7.66
CA ILE A 134 -9.96 9.76 -7.56
C ILE A 134 -10.25 9.13 -8.93
N ASP A 135 -10.31 9.95 -9.99
CA ASP A 135 -10.60 9.49 -11.35
C ASP A 135 -9.53 8.49 -11.84
N TYR A 136 -8.26 8.76 -11.53
CA TYR A 136 -7.15 7.88 -11.84
C TYR A 136 -7.33 6.50 -11.16
N ILE A 137 -7.56 6.45 -9.87
CA ILE A 137 -7.75 5.19 -9.13
C ILE A 137 -9.01 4.44 -9.59
N CYS A 138 -10.12 5.16 -9.79
CA CYS A 138 -11.37 4.57 -10.25
C CYS A 138 -11.26 3.99 -11.66
N SER A 139 -10.35 4.49 -12.50
CA SER A 139 -10.10 3.94 -13.83
C SER A 139 -9.58 2.50 -13.82
N PHE A 140 -9.01 2.03 -12.70
CA PHE A 140 -8.59 0.64 -12.49
C PHE A 140 -9.73 -0.28 -11.99
N GLY A 141 -10.96 0.22 -11.86
CA GLY A 141 -12.14 -0.56 -11.49
C GLY A 141 -12.54 -0.48 -10.01
N TYR A 142 -11.87 0.37 -9.22
CA TYR A 142 -12.28 0.68 -7.86
C TYR A 142 -13.46 1.65 -7.83
N LYS A 143 -14.22 1.63 -6.71
CA LYS A 143 -15.35 2.53 -6.46
C LYS A 143 -15.08 3.37 -5.23
N GLU A 144 -15.22 4.69 -5.34
CA GLU A 144 -15.14 5.58 -4.19
C GLU A 144 -16.26 5.23 -3.19
N THR A 145 -15.86 5.02 -1.93
CA THR A 145 -16.77 4.74 -0.82
C THR A 145 -16.34 5.53 0.42
N PRO A 146 -17.25 5.80 1.37
CA PRO A 146 -16.89 6.43 2.62
C PRO A 146 -16.13 5.46 3.54
N GLY A 147 -15.27 6.02 4.41
CA GLY A 147 -14.56 5.29 5.46
C GLY A 147 -14.30 6.17 6.67
N SER A 148 -13.90 5.55 7.80
CA SER A 148 -13.69 6.26 9.06
C SER A 148 -12.27 6.81 9.19
N ARG A 149 -11.29 5.96 9.35
CA ARG A 149 -9.87 6.31 9.58
C ARG A 149 -9.00 5.09 9.34
N THR A 150 -7.74 5.32 8.96
CA THR A 150 -6.67 4.33 8.88
C THR A 150 -5.32 5.04 8.85
N ASP A 151 -4.21 4.32 8.76
CA ASP A 151 -2.84 4.84 8.86
C ASP A 151 -2.50 5.96 7.88
N ILE A 152 -2.98 5.92 6.63
CA ILE A 152 -2.73 6.99 5.65
C ILE A 152 -3.30 8.36 6.08
N CYS A 153 -4.27 8.38 6.97
CA CYS A 153 -4.79 9.63 7.53
C CYS A 153 -3.76 10.36 8.39
N GLU A 154 -2.76 9.63 8.93
CA GLU A 154 -1.73 10.19 9.80
C GLU A 154 -0.57 10.79 8.99
N PHE A 155 -0.09 10.11 7.95
CA PHE A 155 1.13 10.52 7.27
C PHE A 155 0.92 11.20 5.91
N CYS A 156 -0.13 10.89 5.15
CA CYS A 156 -0.32 11.50 3.83
C CYS A 156 -0.45 13.03 3.86
N PRO A 157 -1.21 13.64 4.80
CA PRO A 157 -1.27 15.09 4.89
C PRO A 157 0.07 15.73 5.22
N ASP A 158 0.83 15.13 6.14
CA ASP A 158 2.14 15.65 6.57
C ASP A 158 3.21 15.52 5.46
N TRP A 159 3.13 14.46 4.65
CA TRP A 159 4.01 14.23 3.50
C TRP A 159 3.56 14.97 2.25
N ASN A 160 2.37 15.59 2.29
CA ASN A 160 1.75 16.27 1.16
C ASN A 160 1.60 15.37 -0.08
N ILE A 161 1.15 14.14 0.14
CA ILE A 161 0.87 13.15 -0.90
C ILE A 161 -0.60 12.73 -0.86
N ALA A 162 -1.12 12.27 -2.01
CA ALA A 162 -2.43 11.64 -2.05
C ALA A 162 -2.42 10.26 -1.38
N GLY A 163 -3.60 9.76 -1.00
CA GLY A 163 -3.72 8.44 -0.38
C GLY A 163 -5.07 7.81 -0.61
N VAL A 164 -5.08 6.49 -0.72
CA VAL A 164 -6.28 5.67 -0.88
C VAL A 164 -6.16 4.40 -0.04
N ASN A 165 -7.28 3.93 0.53
CA ASN A 165 -7.37 2.63 1.20
C ASN A 165 -8.25 1.69 0.37
N PHE A 166 -7.69 0.53 0.00
CA PHE A 166 -8.34 -0.47 -0.85
C PHE A 166 -8.89 -1.65 -0.05
N SER A 167 -10.05 -2.14 -0.49
CA SER A 167 -10.55 -3.45 -0.06
C SER A 167 -9.58 -4.56 -0.46
N CYS A 168 -9.43 -5.55 0.41
CA CYS A 168 -8.49 -6.65 0.20
C CYS A 168 -9.06 -8.04 0.51
N GLY A 169 -10.38 -8.20 0.40
CA GLY A 169 -11.04 -9.51 0.41
C GLY A 169 -11.45 -10.03 1.78
N TYR A 170 -11.16 -9.37 2.90
CA TYR A 170 -11.75 -9.76 4.17
C TYR A 170 -13.14 -9.14 4.38
N MET A 171 -13.95 -9.77 5.21
CA MET A 171 -15.30 -9.31 5.58
C MET A 171 -15.58 -9.66 7.04
N HIS A 172 -16.47 -8.90 7.67
CA HIS A 172 -16.88 -9.07 9.07
C HIS A 172 -15.72 -8.92 10.06
N ASN A 173 -14.77 -8.02 9.75
CA ASN A 173 -13.61 -7.75 10.60
C ASN A 173 -13.97 -7.45 12.05
N HIS A 174 -13.02 -7.66 12.95
CA HIS A 174 -13.16 -7.50 14.40
C HIS A 174 -14.15 -8.47 15.06
N THR A 175 -14.54 -9.55 14.38
CA THR A 175 -15.44 -10.57 14.91
C THR A 175 -14.93 -11.99 14.62
N GLU A 176 -15.37 -12.97 15.41
CA GLU A 176 -15.10 -14.38 15.15
C GLU A 176 -15.71 -14.91 13.84
N LYS A 177 -16.58 -14.10 13.19
CA LYS A 177 -17.19 -14.40 11.88
C LYS A 177 -16.37 -13.87 10.72
N GLU A 178 -15.21 -13.31 10.99
CA GLU A 178 -14.34 -12.79 9.95
C GLU A 178 -13.94 -13.90 8.97
N ILE A 179 -14.07 -13.58 7.70
CA ILE A 179 -13.72 -14.45 6.57
C ILE A 179 -12.81 -13.71 5.60
N VAL A 180 -12.01 -14.45 4.86
CA VAL A 180 -11.19 -13.96 3.75
C VAL A 180 -11.66 -14.62 2.47
N ASN A 181 -12.08 -13.81 1.49
CA ASN A 181 -12.32 -14.24 0.12
C ASN A 181 -11.00 -14.18 -0.65
N VAL A 182 -10.48 -15.35 -1.01
CA VAL A 182 -9.18 -15.51 -1.66
C VAL A 182 -9.19 -14.89 -3.07
N LYS A 183 -10.29 -15.06 -3.81
CA LYS A 183 -10.46 -14.48 -5.14
C LYS A 183 -10.40 -12.95 -5.10
N ASP A 184 -11.12 -12.32 -4.17
CA ASP A 184 -11.14 -10.87 -4.02
C ASP A 184 -9.77 -10.34 -3.61
N MET A 185 -9.07 -11.03 -2.71
CA MET A 185 -7.69 -10.68 -2.32
C MET A 185 -6.73 -10.74 -3.53
N PHE A 186 -6.81 -11.78 -4.36
CA PHE A 186 -5.98 -11.86 -5.57
C PHE A 186 -6.36 -10.81 -6.61
N GLN A 187 -7.64 -10.46 -6.75
CA GLN A 187 -8.07 -9.36 -7.60
C GLN A 187 -7.44 -8.03 -7.17
N THR A 188 -7.39 -7.76 -5.87
CA THR A 188 -6.72 -6.56 -5.33
C THR A 188 -5.23 -6.56 -5.66
N ILE A 189 -4.53 -7.70 -5.55
CA ILE A 189 -3.13 -7.83 -5.95
C ILE A 189 -2.95 -7.43 -7.42
N GLU A 190 -3.75 -7.98 -8.34
CA GLU A 190 -3.66 -7.69 -9.77
C GLU A 190 -3.91 -6.21 -10.09
N MET A 191 -4.87 -5.59 -9.41
CA MET A 191 -5.17 -4.17 -9.61
C MET A 191 -4.03 -3.28 -9.12
N ILE A 192 -3.44 -3.58 -7.96
CA ILE A 192 -2.28 -2.84 -7.46
C ILE A 192 -1.07 -3.04 -8.36
N GLU A 193 -0.82 -4.25 -8.86
CA GLU A 193 0.27 -4.51 -9.81
C GLU A 193 0.13 -3.62 -11.07
N LYS A 194 -1.09 -3.47 -11.63
CA LYS A 194 -1.34 -2.58 -12.77
C LYS A 194 -1.05 -1.11 -12.45
N ILE A 195 -1.46 -0.64 -11.28
CA ILE A 195 -1.18 0.74 -10.82
C ILE A 195 0.33 0.98 -10.70
N LEU A 196 1.06 0.04 -10.09
CA LEU A 196 2.50 0.14 -9.93
C LEU A 196 3.26 0.13 -11.27
N ASP A 197 2.78 -0.66 -12.25
CA ASP A 197 3.38 -0.71 -13.57
C ASP A 197 3.13 0.58 -14.38
N ASP A 198 1.94 1.19 -14.26
CA ASP A 198 1.64 2.48 -14.86
C ASP A 198 2.50 3.60 -14.24
N GLU A 199 2.65 3.67 -12.93
CA GLU A 199 3.48 4.65 -12.25
C GLU A 199 4.98 4.45 -12.51
N GLY A 200 5.46 3.21 -12.63
CA GLY A 200 6.81 2.90 -13.05
C GLY A 200 7.11 3.44 -14.44
N THR A 201 6.20 3.21 -15.40
CA THR A 201 6.31 3.70 -16.77
C THR A 201 6.29 5.24 -16.85
N LYS A 202 5.44 5.91 -16.07
CA LYS A 202 5.41 7.38 -16.00
C LYS A 202 6.72 7.95 -15.48
N LYS A 203 7.34 7.32 -14.47
CA LYS A 203 8.64 7.73 -13.94
C LYS A 203 9.75 7.59 -14.97
N GLU A 204 9.79 6.50 -15.73
CA GLU A 204 10.77 6.28 -16.79
C GLU A 204 10.64 7.34 -17.90
N LYS A 205 9.43 7.67 -18.37
CA LYS A 205 9.19 8.74 -19.34
C LYS A 205 9.67 10.10 -18.85
N LYS A 206 9.34 10.49 -17.60
CA LYS A 206 9.82 11.75 -17.00
C LYS A 206 11.33 11.82 -16.90
N ALA A 207 12.01 10.71 -16.60
CA ALA A 207 13.46 10.65 -16.54
C ALA A 207 14.10 10.84 -17.92
N GLN A 208 13.55 10.20 -18.97
CA GLN A 208 13.99 10.36 -20.36
C GLN A 208 13.79 11.79 -20.88
N GLU A 209 12.65 12.41 -20.58
CA GLU A 209 12.39 13.81 -20.93
C GLU A 209 13.37 14.78 -20.27
N LYS A 210 13.66 14.60 -18.98
CA LYS A 210 14.67 15.39 -18.25
C LYS A 210 16.07 15.23 -18.86
N ALA A 211 16.46 14.00 -19.18
CA ALA A 211 17.76 13.72 -19.82
C ALA A 211 17.87 14.36 -21.20
N SER A 212 16.82 14.28 -22.03
CA SER A 212 16.76 14.93 -23.32
C SER A 212 16.84 16.46 -23.22
N LEU A 213 16.09 17.09 -22.33
CA LEU A 213 16.15 18.53 -22.06
C LEU A 213 17.53 18.99 -21.60
N SER A 214 18.19 18.21 -20.72
CA SER A 214 19.55 18.50 -20.28
C SER A 214 20.55 18.41 -21.41
N PHE A 215 20.48 17.39 -22.27
CA PHE A 215 21.31 17.23 -23.44
C PHE A 215 21.18 18.40 -24.42
N TRP A 216 19.95 18.81 -24.75
CA TRP A 216 19.69 19.96 -25.63
C TRP A 216 20.16 21.28 -25.01
N THR A 217 20.11 21.44 -23.71
CA THR A 217 20.61 22.62 -23.00
C THR A 217 22.14 22.71 -23.06
N ILE A 218 22.83 21.59 -22.91
CA ILE A 218 24.31 21.50 -23.02
C ILE A 218 24.71 21.76 -24.48
N LEU A 219 24.05 21.13 -25.44
CA LEU A 219 24.35 21.32 -26.87
C LEU A 219 24.20 22.79 -27.31
N LYS A 220 23.16 23.49 -26.86
CA LYS A 220 22.98 24.94 -27.11
C LYS A 220 24.05 25.80 -26.48
N LYS A 221 24.71 25.37 -25.39
CA LYS A 221 25.84 26.10 -24.79
C LYS A 221 27.16 25.87 -25.52
N ILE A 222 27.32 24.71 -26.15
CA ILE A 222 28.55 24.38 -26.93
C ILE A 222 28.52 25.03 -28.32
N MET A 223 27.32 25.29 -28.88
CA MET A 223 27.13 25.88 -30.19
C MET A 223 27.11 27.42 -30.20
N LYS A 224 27.26 28.05 -29.03
CA LYS A 224 27.47 29.51 -28.86
C LYS A 224 28.93 29.80 -28.58
#